data_e775058145941f4e611508ef9588ffa7
#
_entry.id   e775058145941f4e611508ef9588ffa7
#
_cell.length_a   1.000
_cell.length_b   1.000
_cell.length_c   1.000
_cell.angle_alpha   90.00
_cell.angle_beta   90.00
_cell.angle_gamma   90.00
#
_symmetry.space_group_name_H-M   'P 1'
#
loop_
_entity.id
_entity.type
_entity.pdbx_description
1 polymer ?
#
loop_
_entity_poly.entity_id
_entity_poly.type
_entity_poly.pdbx_seq_one_letter_code
_entity_poly.pdbx_strand_id
1 'polypeptide(L)'
;MNKKLYYLFFALALVSCERPAIENTAQLRLMLKAEGISRISDLSVTAHDINMNRDYTDTTLTMTLPLGYYDLAVTAKGDGQPITAYKRGVSLSQDCAVELVADFVRAGDDHFVLAEIFYNGTETPEGKRYNGDKYFVIVNNSADTLSADGLILIESDLNSVQKYNMDNDFRDRYFAVDAMYRIPGDGNTYRVAPGGALLIVDNAMDHTAANPYSYDLSNADFEWYDVSTSAGITDVDNPAVTNMDKLYCYTYTIWVPHNQGHKSFGLARFPEGMTSELYFATDSFHIRYQYELVTAAGTFSQSKQSYVLPNEWIVDAVNLAPSETFQWLPVSDRLDAGYTYVAPTGSDVTRFGKAVRRKTIATLNGRRLLKDTNNSTDDFEVAQKANPFYFK
;
A
#
# COMPACT_ATOMS: atom_id res chain seq x y z
N MET A 1 73.91 37.62 -24.19
CA MET A 1 73.62 36.28 -24.70
C MET A 1 72.73 35.54 -23.68
N ASN A 2 71.44 35.59 -23.91
CA ASN A 2 70.45 34.95 -23.05
C ASN A 2 70.07 33.60 -23.63
N LYS A 3 70.43 32.51 -22.95
CA LYS A 3 69.93 31.17 -23.28
C LYS A 3 68.62 30.93 -22.58
N LYS A 4 67.52 30.81 -23.36
CA LYS A 4 66.20 30.35 -22.90
C LYS A 4 66.23 28.81 -22.86
N LEU A 5 65.97 28.23 -21.69
CA LEU A 5 65.82 26.79 -21.50
C LEU A 5 64.34 26.46 -21.58
N TYR A 6 63.93 25.63 -22.58
CA TYR A 6 62.59 25.13 -22.73
C TYR A 6 62.47 23.78 -21.98
N TYR A 7 61.59 23.72 -20.97
CA TYR A 7 61.18 22.46 -20.35
C TYR A 7 60.00 21.89 -21.12
N LEU A 8 60.23 20.70 -21.70
CA LEU A 8 59.19 19.91 -22.35
C LEU A 8 58.53 19.02 -21.31
N PHE A 9 57.29 19.34 -20.91
CA PHE A 9 56.51 18.47 -20.01
C PHE A 9 55.91 17.35 -20.88
N PHE A 10 56.38 16.12 -20.66
CA PHE A 10 55.72 14.90 -21.20
C PHE A 10 54.62 14.51 -20.21
N ALA A 11 53.36 14.77 -20.57
CA ALA A 11 52.20 14.25 -19.86
C ALA A 11 52.01 12.77 -20.26
N LEU A 12 52.37 11.87 -19.34
CA LEU A 12 52.01 10.45 -19.46
C LEU A 12 50.51 10.33 -19.19
N ALA A 13 49.70 10.13 -20.21
CA ALA A 13 48.34 9.71 -20.06
C ALA A 13 48.31 8.24 -19.63
N LEU A 14 48.05 8.00 -18.35
CA LEU A 14 47.72 6.67 -17.84
C LEU A 14 46.30 6.32 -18.37
N VAL A 15 46.25 5.59 -19.45
CA VAL A 15 45.02 4.91 -19.87
C VAL A 15 44.84 3.75 -18.92
N SER A 16 44.04 3.95 -17.87
CA SER A 16 43.51 2.87 -17.06
C SER A 16 42.55 2.04 -17.94
N CYS A 17 43.03 0.93 -18.47
CA CYS A 17 42.15 -0.12 -18.96
C CYS A 17 41.47 -0.74 -17.74
N GLU A 18 40.31 -0.24 -17.36
CA GLU A 18 39.40 -1.00 -16.51
C GLU A 18 39.03 -2.28 -17.29
N ARG A 19 39.59 -3.41 -16.85
CA ARG A 19 39.06 -4.72 -17.27
C ARG A 19 37.60 -4.75 -16.82
N PRO A 20 36.64 -5.03 -17.71
CA PRO A 20 35.28 -5.25 -17.26
C PRO A 20 35.33 -6.36 -16.20
N ALA A 21 34.81 -6.08 -15.01
CA ALA A 21 34.64 -7.09 -13.98
C ALA A 21 33.81 -8.21 -14.62
N ILE A 22 34.33 -9.46 -14.56
CA ILE A 22 33.56 -10.63 -14.98
C ILE A 22 32.46 -10.73 -13.93
N GLU A 23 31.27 -10.19 -14.25
CA GLU A 23 30.10 -10.36 -13.39
C GLU A 23 29.78 -11.86 -13.38
N ASN A 24 29.89 -12.47 -12.20
CA ASN A 24 29.39 -13.82 -12.00
C ASN A 24 27.87 -13.79 -12.20
N THR A 25 27.39 -14.50 -13.18
CA THR A 25 25.96 -14.59 -13.53
C THR A 25 25.41 -15.97 -13.22
N ALA A 26 24.10 -16.05 -12.98
CA ALA A 26 23.35 -17.28 -12.88
C ALA A 26 22.05 -17.18 -13.69
N GLN A 27 21.48 -18.33 -14.01
CA GLN A 27 20.21 -18.43 -14.71
C GLN A 27 19.06 -18.46 -13.71
N LEU A 28 18.17 -17.48 -13.82
CA LEU A 28 16.91 -17.43 -13.11
C LEU A 28 15.80 -17.94 -14.04
N ARG A 29 15.12 -19.02 -13.64
CA ARG A 29 13.96 -19.56 -14.34
C ARG A 29 12.70 -19.33 -13.53
N LEU A 30 11.72 -18.64 -14.09
CA LEU A 30 10.42 -18.39 -13.47
C LEU A 30 9.43 -19.46 -13.88
N MET A 31 8.68 -19.98 -12.91
CA MET A 31 7.58 -20.91 -13.12
C MET A 31 6.28 -20.18 -12.76
N LEU A 32 5.56 -19.71 -13.76
CA LEU A 32 4.32 -18.96 -13.57
C LEU A 32 3.16 -19.94 -13.39
N LYS A 33 2.58 -19.99 -12.19
CA LYS A 33 1.32 -20.69 -11.92
C LYS A 33 0.17 -19.72 -12.11
N ALA A 34 -0.77 -20.03 -12.98
CA ALA A 34 -1.92 -19.21 -13.32
C ALA A 34 -3.17 -20.10 -13.30
N GLU A 35 -3.82 -20.21 -12.16
CA GLU A 35 -5.03 -21.03 -12.02
C GLU A 35 -6.17 -20.48 -12.86
N GLY A 36 -6.86 -21.35 -13.61
CA GLY A 36 -7.99 -20.97 -14.48
C GLY A 36 -7.59 -20.22 -15.75
N ILE A 37 -6.30 -20.03 -16.04
CA ILE A 37 -5.81 -19.35 -17.24
C ILE A 37 -5.31 -20.39 -18.25
N SER A 38 -5.90 -20.36 -19.44
CA SER A 38 -5.59 -21.33 -20.51
C SER A 38 -4.47 -20.83 -21.44
N ARG A 39 -4.32 -19.52 -21.61
CA ARG A 39 -3.36 -18.91 -22.52
C ARG A 39 -2.75 -17.67 -21.92
N ILE A 40 -1.41 -17.58 -21.96
CA ILE A 40 -0.64 -16.40 -21.55
C ILE A 40 -0.01 -15.76 -22.82
N SER A 41 -0.11 -14.41 -22.91
CA SER A 41 0.50 -13.59 -23.96
C SER A 41 1.04 -12.29 -23.38
N ASP A 42 1.78 -11.52 -24.20
CA ASP A 42 2.30 -10.18 -23.86
C ASP A 42 3.11 -10.17 -22.55
N LEU A 43 3.95 -11.20 -22.38
CA LEU A 43 4.77 -11.39 -21.19
C LEU A 43 5.86 -10.31 -21.09
N SER A 44 5.98 -9.72 -19.92
CA SER A 44 7.10 -8.86 -19.52
C SER A 44 7.55 -9.26 -18.12
N VAL A 45 8.84 -9.46 -17.95
CA VAL A 45 9.48 -9.82 -16.68
C VAL A 45 10.44 -8.70 -16.30
N THR A 46 10.36 -8.26 -15.06
CA THR A 46 11.32 -7.32 -14.46
C THR A 46 11.96 -7.97 -13.25
N ALA A 47 13.29 -7.98 -13.19
CA ALA A 47 14.06 -8.35 -12.02
C ALA A 47 14.78 -7.09 -11.52
N HIS A 48 14.35 -6.56 -10.39
CA HIS A 48 14.94 -5.40 -9.73
C HIS A 48 16.04 -5.85 -8.77
N ASP A 49 17.29 -5.49 -9.05
CA ASP A 49 18.41 -5.74 -8.13
C ASP A 49 18.32 -4.76 -6.94
N ILE A 50 18.06 -5.29 -5.76
CA ILE A 50 17.84 -4.52 -4.53
C ILE A 50 19.13 -3.80 -4.09
N ASN A 51 20.30 -4.39 -4.33
CA ASN A 51 21.58 -3.85 -3.90
C ASN A 51 22.10 -2.76 -4.85
N MET A 52 21.90 -2.97 -6.16
CA MET A 52 22.38 -2.06 -7.19
C MET A 52 21.34 -1.02 -7.59
N ASN A 53 20.08 -1.16 -7.13
CA ASN A 53 18.92 -0.36 -7.55
C ASN A 53 18.81 -0.29 -9.08
N ARG A 54 18.82 -1.47 -9.72
CA ARG A 54 18.85 -1.61 -11.18
C ARG A 54 17.83 -2.64 -11.65
N ASP A 55 17.11 -2.30 -12.72
CA ASP A 55 16.15 -3.19 -13.37
C ASP A 55 16.77 -3.94 -14.53
N TYR A 56 16.44 -5.23 -14.62
CA TYR A 56 16.67 -6.10 -15.75
C TYR A 56 15.33 -6.56 -16.29
N THR A 57 15.07 -6.38 -17.59
CA THR A 57 13.77 -6.72 -18.19
C THR A 57 13.94 -7.73 -19.31
N ASP A 58 12.97 -8.65 -19.43
CA ASP A 58 12.90 -9.67 -20.48
C ASP A 58 11.44 -9.93 -20.85
N THR A 59 11.22 -10.60 -21.97
CA THR A 59 9.92 -11.09 -22.44
C THR A 59 9.79 -12.60 -22.34
N THR A 60 10.72 -13.25 -21.64
CA THR A 60 10.74 -14.69 -21.40
C THR A 60 10.81 -14.98 -19.90
N LEU A 61 10.41 -16.18 -19.50
CA LEU A 61 10.48 -16.64 -18.11
C LEU A 61 11.88 -17.14 -17.70
N THR A 62 12.90 -16.87 -18.49
CA THR A 62 14.29 -17.28 -18.18
C THR A 62 15.22 -16.11 -18.44
N MET A 63 15.93 -15.67 -17.41
CA MET A 63 16.87 -14.55 -17.45
C MET A 63 18.25 -15.00 -16.98
N THR A 64 19.32 -14.46 -17.58
CA THR A 64 20.68 -14.57 -17.04
C THR A 64 21.04 -13.25 -16.37
N LEU A 65 21.24 -13.29 -15.06
CA LEU A 65 21.42 -12.11 -14.20
C LEU A 65 22.70 -12.22 -13.37
N PRO A 66 23.33 -11.10 -12.96
CA PRO A 66 24.37 -11.11 -11.95
C PRO A 66 23.92 -11.82 -10.66
N LEU A 67 24.87 -12.35 -9.90
CA LEU A 67 24.54 -12.88 -8.57
C LEU A 67 24.10 -11.73 -7.66
N GLY A 68 22.97 -11.90 -6.95
CA GLY A 68 22.41 -10.81 -6.16
C GLY A 68 21.10 -11.17 -5.49
N TYR A 69 20.40 -10.13 -5.01
CA TYR A 69 19.05 -10.22 -4.44
C TYR A 69 18.09 -9.43 -5.31
N TYR A 70 16.99 -10.06 -5.70
CA TYR A 70 16.06 -9.52 -6.67
C TYR A 70 14.64 -9.49 -6.17
N ASP A 71 13.94 -8.38 -6.45
CA ASP A 71 12.48 -8.33 -6.47
C ASP A 71 12.02 -8.64 -7.91
N LEU A 72 11.12 -9.61 -8.05
CA LEU A 72 10.66 -10.09 -9.35
C LEU A 72 9.23 -9.62 -9.59
N ALA A 73 8.97 -9.08 -10.78
CA ALA A 73 7.65 -8.72 -11.26
C ALA A 73 7.42 -9.33 -12.64
N VAL A 74 6.25 -9.92 -12.83
CA VAL A 74 5.78 -10.42 -14.12
C VAL A 74 4.46 -9.76 -14.45
N THR A 75 4.34 -9.20 -15.65
CA THR A 75 3.08 -8.73 -16.22
C THR A 75 2.82 -9.49 -17.51
N ALA A 76 1.57 -9.86 -17.75
CA ALA A 76 1.18 -10.59 -18.96
C ALA A 76 -0.33 -10.41 -19.22
N LYS A 77 -0.84 -11.06 -20.27
CA LYS A 77 -2.29 -11.27 -20.46
C LYS A 77 -2.61 -12.76 -20.31
N GLY A 78 -3.52 -13.08 -19.42
CA GLY A 78 -4.14 -14.40 -19.27
C GLY A 78 -5.51 -14.41 -19.94
N ASP A 79 -5.71 -15.23 -20.99
CA ASP A 79 -6.94 -15.29 -21.77
C ASP A 79 -7.45 -13.90 -22.25
N GLY A 80 -6.49 -12.99 -22.53
CA GLY A 80 -6.74 -11.63 -22.98
C GLY A 80 -6.92 -10.60 -21.87
N GLN A 81 -7.00 -11.01 -20.61
CA GLN A 81 -7.09 -10.15 -19.43
C GLN A 81 -5.70 -9.90 -18.82
N PRO A 82 -5.41 -8.71 -18.30
CA PRO A 82 -4.16 -8.44 -17.61
C PRO A 82 -3.97 -9.36 -16.41
N ILE A 83 -2.76 -9.90 -16.25
CA ILE A 83 -2.33 -10.68 -15.07
C ILE A 83 -0.99 -10.16 -14.57
N THR A 84 -0.76 -10.29 -13.27
CA THR A 84 0.49 -9.94 -12.61
C THR A 84 0.94 -11.04 -11.65
N ALA A 85 2.25 -11.12 -11.42
CA ALA A 85 2.82 -11.96 -10.38
C ALA A 85 4.07 -11.27 -9.79
N TYR A 86 4.28 -11.41 -8.50
CA TYR A 86 5.39 -10.79 -7.78
C TYR A 86 6.08 -11.76 -6.84
N LYS A 87 7.37 -11.58 -6.62
CA LYS A 87 8.14 -12.23 -5.56
C LYS A 87 9.31 -11.36 -5.14
N ARG A 88 9.40 -11.10 -3.84
CA ARG A 88 10.46 -10.27 -3.27
C ARG A 88 11.60 -11.08 -2.68
N GLY A 89 12.77 -10.43 -2.62
CA GLY A 89 13.93 -10.94 -1.88
C GLY A 89 14.48 -12.25 -2.39
N VAL A 90 14.39 -12.54 -3.68
CA VAL A 90 14.91 -13.77 -4.29
C VAL A 90 16.44 -13.71 -4.31
N SER A 91 17.10 -14.63 -3.62
CA SER A 91 18.55 -14.78 -3.65
C SER A 91 18.97 -15.58 -4.87
N LEU A 92 19.72 -14.96 -5.78
CA LEU A 92 20.32 -15.61 -6.94
C LEU A 92 21.83 -15.79 -6.67
N SER A 93 22.21 -16.91 -6.04
CA SER A 93 23.60 -17.29 -5.78
C SER A 93 24.13 -18.37 -6.72
N GLN A 94 23.24 -19.02 -7.45
CA GLN A 94 23.46 -20.05 -8.48
C GLN A 94 22.21 -20.15 -9.34
N ASP A 95 22.24 -20.97 -10.40
CA ASP A 95 21.05 -21.25 -11.20
C ASP A 95 19.90 -21.73 -10.31
N CYS A 96 18.76 -21.09 -10.43
CA CYS A 96 17.59 -21.43 -9.63
C CYS A 96 16.28 -21.31 -10.40
N ALA A 97 15.25 -22.01 -9.92
CA ALA A 97 13.88 -21.88 -10.37
C ALA A 97 13.01 -21.26 -9.26
N VAL A 98 12.20 -20.29 -9.62
CA VAL A 98 11.32 -19.55 -8.70
C VAL A 98 9.89 -19.67 -9.18
N GLU A 99 9.01 -20.14 -8.31
CA GLU A 99 7.58 -20.19 -8.56
C GLU A 99 6.94 -18.84 -8.24
N LEU A 100 6.12 -18.36 -9.17
CA LEU A 100 5.31 -17.16 -9.08
C LEU A 100 3.85 -17.55 -9.33
N VAL A 101 2.95 -17.06 -8.48
CA VAL A 101 1.51 -17.21 -8.69
C VAL A 101 0.99 -15.96 -9.38
N ALA A 102 0.42 -16.12 -10.57
CA ALA A 102 -0.18 -15.03 -11.30
C ALA A 102 -1.65 -14.92 -10.96
N ASP A 103 -2.07 -13.72 -10.63
CA ASP A 103 -3.48 -13.37 -10.46
C ASP A 103 -3.89 -12.39 -11.58
N PHE A 104 -5.19 -12.43 -11.93
CA PHE A 104 -5.73 -11.40 -12.81
C PHE A 104 -5.56 -10.03 -12.14
N VAL A 105 -5.06 -9.07 -12.91
CA VAL A 105 -5.21 -7.66 -12.54
C VAL A 105 -6.71 -7.43 -12.52
N ARG A 106 -7.27 -7.22 -11.35
CA ARG A 106 -8.70 -7.06 -11.17
C ARG A 106 -9.17 -5.81 -11.91
N ALA A 107 -9.42 -5.94 -13.20
CA ALA A 107 -10.17 -5.00 -14.01
C ALA A 107 -11.55 -5.62 -14.20
N GLY A 108 -12.35 -5.69 -13.14
CA GLY A 108 -13.68 -6.30 -13.26
C GLY A 108 -14.45 -6.27 -11.95
N ASP A 109 -15.66 -6.07 -12.08
CA ASP A 109 -16.87 -6.23 -11.31
C ASP A 109 -17.04 -5.50 -9.98
N ASP A 110 -16.05 -5.32 -9.12
CA ASP A 110 -16.11 -4.46 -7.92
C ASP A 110 -14.71 -3.90 -7.64
N HIS A 111 -14.39 -2.80 -8.31
CA HIS A 111 -13.02 -2.28 -8.24
C HIS A 111 -13.00 -0.84 -7.72
N PHE A 112 -13.23 -0.72 -6.43
CA PHE A 112 -12.88 0.47 -5.67
C PHE A 112 -11.40 0.41 -5.29
N VAL A 113 -10.71 1.54 -5.40
CA VAL A 113 -9.31 1.68 -4.99
C VAL A 113 -9.14 2.82 -4.01
N LEU A 114 -8.21 2.67 -3.08
CA LEU A 114 -7.68 3.77 -2.27
C LEU A 114 -6.84 4.67 -3.17
N ALA A 115 -7.36 5.85 -3.50
CA ALA A 115 -6.73 6.76 -4.44
C ALA A 115 -5.81 7.78 -3.78
N GLU A 116 -6.18 8.26 -2.58
CA GLU A 116 -5.32 9.11 -1.75
C GLU A 116 -5.49 8.76 -0.27
N ILE A 117 -4.38 8.66 0.46
CA ILE A 117 -4.36 8.37 1.89
C ILE A 117 -3.60 9.48 2.61
N PHE A 118 -4.33 10.26 3.42
CA PHE A 118 -3.79 11.33 4.25
C PHE A 118 -3.98 10.98 5.74
N TYR A 119 -3.01 10.31 6.32
CA TYR A 119 -3.08 9.71 7.65
C TYR A 119 -2.34 10.48 8.75
N ASN A 120 -1.53 11.47 8.39
CA ASN A 120 -0.61 12.13 9.33
C ASN A 120 -1.07 13.51 9.81
N GLY A 121 -2.10 14.08 9.17
CA GLY A 121 -2.61 15.42 9.46
C GLY A 121 -1.71 16.55 8.96
N THR A 122 -2.18 17.77 9.10
CA THR A 122 -1.40 18.98 8.78
C THR A 122 -0.58 19.46 9.98
N GLU A 123 0.27 20.46 9.76
CA GLU A 123 0.98 21.21 10.78
C GLU A 123 0.33 22.59 10.93
N THR A 124 0.26 23.13 12.15
CA THR A 124 -0.22 24.52 12.37
C THR A 124 0.89 25.53 12.05
N PRO A 125 0.57 26.81 11.89
CA PRO A 125 1.58 27.87 11.72
C PRO A 125 2.64 27.92 12.84
N GLU A 126 2.32 27.41 14.04
CA GLU A 126 3.23 27.34 15.19
C GLU A 126 4.08 26.05 15.19
N GLY A 127 4.04 25.25 14.13
CA GLY A 127 4.79 24.01 14.02
C GLY A 127 4.24 22.86 14.89
N LYS A 128 2.95 22.89 15.24
CA LYS A 128 2.30 21.81 15.99
C LYS A 128 1.51 20.91 15.06
N ARG A 129 1.50 19.62 15.36
CA ARG A 129 0.65 18.66 14.66
C ARG A 129 -0.81 19.03 14.87
N TYR A 130 -1.56 19.11 13.77
CA TYR A 130 -3.00 19.22 13.75
C TYR A 130 -3.61 17.83 13.50
N ASN A 131 -4.62 17.46 14.28
CA ASN A 131 -5.36 16.21 14.13
C ASN A 131 -6.81 16.50 13.75
N GLY A 132 -7.50 15.50 13.21
CA GLY A 132 -8.90 15.58 12.83
C GLY A 132 -9.13 15.91 11.36
N ASP A 133 -8.09 16.31 10.63
CA ASP A 133 -8.16 16.61 9.20
C ASP A 133 -7.66 15.48 8.29
N LYS A 134 -7.58 14.26 8.84
CA LYS A 134 -7.19 13.07 8.07
C LYS A 134 -8.32 12.61 7.18
N TYR A 135 -7.95 11.97 6.06
CA TYR A 135 -8.94 11.47 5.12
C TYR A 135 -8.40 10.34 4.24
N PHE A 136 -9.35 9.64 3.64
CA PHE A 136 -9.15 8.69 2.56
C PHE A 136 -10.00 9.08 1.36
N VAL A 137 -9.44 9.01 0.16
CA VAL A 137 -10.20 9.13 -1.07
C VAL A 137 -10.28 7.75 -1.71
N ILE A 138 -11.50 7.29 -1.96
CA ILE A 138 -11.81 6.04 -2.65
C ILE A 138 -12.35 6.38 -4.03
N VAL A 139 -11.89 5.70 -5.08
CA VAL A 139 -12.35 5.91 -6.45
C VAL A 139 -12.91 4.61 -7.02
N ASN A 140 -14.05 4.70 -7.70
CA ASN A 140 -14.52 3.63 -8.56
C ASN A 140 -13.66 3.57 -9.83
N ASN A 141 -12.67 2.67 -9.85
CA ASN A 141 -11.73 2.50 -10.97
C ASN A 141 -12.27 1.59 -12.08
N SER A 142 -13.51 1.05 -11.91
CA SER A 142 -14.15 0.19 -12.91
C SER A 142 -14.81 0.97 -14.07
N ALA A 143 -15.28 0.26 -15.07
CA ALA A 143 -16.03 0.84 -16.18
C ALA A 143 -17.55 0.98 -15.88
N ASP A 144 -18.02 0.40 -14.78
CA ASP A 144 -19.42 0.33 -14.40
C ASP A 144 -19.73 1.19 -13.17
N THR A 145 -20.99 1.53 -12.98
CA THR A 145 -21.46 2.18 -11.75
C THR A 145 -21.54 1.14 -10.64
N LEU A 146 -20.74 1.29 -9.61
CA LEU A 146 -20.69 0.40 -8.46
C LEU A 146 -21.45 0.98 -7.26
N SER A 147 -21.94 0.10 -6.38
CA SER A 147 -22.42 0.52 -5.06
C SER A 147 -21.29 0.52 -4.06
N ALA A 148 -21.14 1.61 -3.31
CA ALA A 148 -20.22 1.69 -2.19
C ALA A 148 -20.80 1.12 -0.89
N ASP A 149 -22.10 0.84 -0.85
CA ASP A 149 -22.78 0.25 0.31
C ASP A 149 -22.08 -1.05 0.74
N GLY A 150 -21.79 -1.19 2.02
CA GLY A 150 -21.13 -2.36 2.56
C GLY A 150 -19.61 -2.42 2.35
N LEU A 151 -19.00 -1.45 1.65
CA LEU A 151 -17.55 -1.35 1.55
C LEU A 151 -16.95 -1.01 2.93
N ILE A 152 -15.90 -1.72 3.33
CA ILE A 152 -15.28 -1.62 4.66
C ILE A 152 -13.88 -1.03 4.50
N LEU A 153 -13.63 0.13 5.11
CA LEU A 153 -12.28 0.68 5.29
C LEU A 153 -11.62 -0.01 6.48
N ILE A 154 -10.41 -0.52 6.28
CA ILE A 154 -9.69 -1.30 7.28
C ILE A 154 -8.27 -0.77 7.50
N GLU A 155 -7.78 -0.91 8.75
CA GLU A 155 -6.38 -0.68 9.13
C GLU A 155 -5.77 -1.99 9.64
N SER A 156 -4.52 -2.26 9.27
CA SER A 156 -3.84 -3.50 9.65
C SER A 156 -3.46 -3.55 11.14
N ASP A 157 -3.54 -4.73 11.73
CA ASP A 157 -2.98 -5.00 13.07
C ASP A 157 -1.44 -5.05 13.06
N LEU A 158 -0.87 -5.65 12.04
CA LEU A 158 0.58 -5.73 11.84
C LEU A 158 1.15 -4.39 11.36
N ASN A 159 2.42 -4.12 11.63
CA ASN A 159 3.10 -2.92 11.17
C ASN A 159 4.35 -3.21 10.34
N SER A 160 4.73 -2.26 9.49
CA SER A 160 5.79 -2.39 8.50
C SER A 160 7.21 -2.16 9.02
N VAL A 161 7.36 -1.61 10.22
CA VAL A 161 8.65 -1.29 10.84
C VAL A 161 9.10 -2.34 11.86
N GLN A 162 8.38 -3.44 11.93
CA GLN A 162 8.68 -4.56 12.81
C GLN A 162 8.48 -5.86 12.05
N LYS A 163 9.50 -6.71 12.00
CA LYS A 163 9.35 -8.06 11.44
C LYS A 163 8.77 -8.98 12.50
N TYR A 164 7.67 -9.64 12.14
CA TYR A 164 7.04 -10.66 12.96
C TYR A 164 7.55 -12.04 12.50
N ASN A 165 8.49 -12.63 13.25
CA ASN A 165 8.93 -14.00 12.98
C ASN A 165 7.88 -14.96 13.53
N MET A 166 6.89 -15.30 12.72
CA MET A 166 5.77 -16.18 13.08
C MET A 166 6.10 -17.64 12.76
N ASP A 167 5.74 -18.57 13.65
CA ASP A 167 5.84 -20.02 13.39
C ASP A 167 4.90 -20.44 12.26
N ASN A 168 3.76 -19.79 12.16
CA ASN A 168 2.78 -19.98 11.11
C ASN A 168 2.35 -18.60 10.57
N ASP A 169 2.95 -18.19 9.47
CA ASP A 169 2.59 -16.94 8.81
C ASP A 169 1.22 -17.07 8.14
N PHE A 170 0.25 -16.35 8.68
CA PHE A 170 -1.14 -16.40 8.22
C PHE A 170 -1.45 -15.43 7.08
N ARG A 171 -0.53 -14.50 6.74
CA ARG A 171 -0.76 -13.41 5.78
C ARG A 171 -1.16 -13.88 4.38
N ASP A 172 -0.70 -15.06 3.95
CA ASP A 172 -1.11 -15.63 2.66
C ASP A 172 -2.61 -15.95 2.58
N ARG A 173 -3.29 -15.99 3.72
CA ARG A 173 -4.71 -16.30 3.83
C ARG A 173 -5.55 -15.17 4.38
N TYR A 174 -4.96 -14.32 5.22
CA TYR A 174 -5.71 -13.36 6.02
C TYR A 174 -5.01 -12.01 6.13
N PHE A 175 -5.83 -10.96 6.11
CA PHE A 175 -5.48 -9.61 6.53
C PHE A 175 -5.89 -9.42 8.01
N ALA A 176 -4.93 -9.25 8.92
CA ALA A 176 -5.24 -8.96 10.34
C ALA A 176 -5.59 -7.48 10.52
N VAL A 177 -6.65 -7.19 11.28
CA VAL A 177 -7.22 -5.84 11.38
C VAL A 177 -7.20 -5.27 12.79
N ASP A 178 -6.87 -3.97 12.89
CA ASP A 178 -7.01 -3.13 14.09
C ASP A 178 -8.29 -2.27 14.06
N ALA A 179 -8.78 -1.92 12.86
CA ALA A 179 -9.99 -1.14 12.70
C ALA A 179 -10.78 -1.56 11.45
N MET A 180 -12.09 -1.48 11.53
CA MET A 180 -13.05 -1.81 10.47
C MET A 180 -14.23 -0.84 10.53
N TYR A 181 -14.39 0.00 9.51
CA TYR A 181 -15.50 0.96 9.37
C TYR A 181 -16.19 0.74 8.04
N ARG A 182 -17.50 0.51 8.06
CA ARG A 182 -18.30 0.13 6.90
C ARG A 182 -19.14 1.30 6.40
N ILE A 183 -19.17 1.53 5.10
CA ILE A 183 -20.15 2.42 4.47
C ILE A 183 -21.54 1.79 4.66
N PRO A 184 -22.51 2.50 5.29
CA PRO A 184 -23.84 1.99 5.48
C PRO A 184 -24.60 1.85 4.15
N GLY A 185 -25.82 1.34 4.18
CA GLY A 185 -26.70 1.26 3.02
C GLY A 185 -27.28 -0.15 2.79
N ASP A 186 -28.13 -0.26 1.80
CA ASP A 186 -28.91 -1.47 1.49
C ASP A 186 -28.50 -2.15 0.15
N GLY A 187 -27.37 -1.72 -0.42
CA GLY A 187 -26.83 -2.22 -1.68
C GLY A 187 -27.03 -1.26 -2.86
N ASN A 188 -27.86 -0.21 -2.73
CA ASN A 188 -28.14 0.74 -3.82
C ASN A 188 -28.15 2.21 -3.38
N THR A 189 -27.83 2.52 -2.14
CA THR A 189 -27.92 3.89 -1.59
C THR A 189 -26.82 4.78 -2.14
N TYR A 190 -25.57 4.31 -2.13
CA TYR A 190 -24.39 5.10 -2.51
C TYR A 190 -23.80 4.57 -3.82
N ARG A 191 -24.42 4.96 -4.93
CA ARG A 191 -23.98 4.57 -6.27
C ARG A 191 -22.90 5.50 -6.80
N VAL A 192 -21.75 4.95 -7.14
CA VAL A 192 -20.58 5.70 -7.63
C VAL A 192 -20.35 5.39 -9.11
N ALA A 193 -20.44 6.39 -9.94
CA ALA A 193 -20.19 6.25 -11.38
C ALA A 193 -18.70 5.92 -11.66
N PRO A 194 -18.37 5.39 -12.85
CA PRO A 194 -16.98 5.18 -13.26
C PRO A 194 -16.11 6.43 -13.09
N GLY A 195 -15.01 6.31 -12.35
CA GLY A 195 -14.11 7.42 -12.01
C GLY A 195 -14.65 8.36 -10.92
N GLY A 196 -15.85 8.12 -10.39
CA GLY A 196 -16.39 8.86 -9.25
C GLY A 196 -15.58 8.60 -7.99
N ALA A 197 -15.44 9.63 -7.15
CA ALA A 197 -14.67 9.60 -5.92
C ALA A 197 -15.56 9.79 -4.69
N LEU A 198 -15.22 9.10 -3.60
CA LEU A 198 -15.77 9.28 -2.26
C LEU A 198 -14.68 9.81 -1.33
N LEU A 199 -15.00 10.84 -0.57
CA LEU A 199 -14.14 11.42 0.47
C LEU A 199 -14.64 10.96 1.84
N ILE A 200 -13.82 10.20 2.54
CA ILE A 200 -14.06 9.70 3.90
C ILE A 200 -13.11 10.44 4.83
N VAL A 201 -13.59 11.05 5.89
CA VAL A 201 -12.82 11.94 6.75
C VAL A 201 -12.88 11.55 8.23
N ASP A 202 -11.92 12.05 9.01
CA ASP A 202 -11.91 11.98 10.48
C ASP A 202 -13.07 12.85 11.02
N ASN A 203 -12.94 14.16 10.90
CA ASN A 203 -14.01 15.08 11.28
C ASN A 203 -14.49 15.87 10.06
N ALA A 204 -15.77 15.76 9.73
CA ALA A 204 -16.38 16.43 8.59
C ALA A 204 -16.71 17.90 8.91
N MET A 205 -15.69 18.75 9.03
CA MET A 205 -15.83 20.15 9.37
C MET A 205 -14.89 21.05 8.55
N ASP A 206 -15.13 22.36 8.58
CA ASP A 206 -14.16 23.33 8.05
C ASP A 206 -13.01 23.49 9.05
N HIS A 207 -11.87 22.86 8.75
CA HIS A 207 -10.66 22.96 9.56
C HIS A 207 -9.86 24.24 9.31
N THR A 208 -10.15 25.00 8.25
CA THR A 208 -9.34 26.16 7.85
C THR A 208 -9.40 27.29 8.89
N ALA A 209 -10.49 27.39 9.65
CA ALA A 209 -10.65 28.36 10.73
C ALA A 209 -9.70 28.08 11.91
N ALA A 210 -9.42 26.80 12.20
CA ALA A 210 -8.52 26.38 13.29
C ALA A 210 -7.06 26.26 12.82
N ASN A 211 -6.86 25.89 11.55
CA ASN A 211 -5.54 25.73 10.94
C ASN A 211 -5.58 26.14 9.46
N PRO A 212 -5.01 27.31 9.07
CA PRO A 212 -5.05 27.80 7.69
C PRO A 212 -4.29 26.91 6.68
N TYR A 213 -3.53 25.91 7.14
CA TYR A 213 -2.87 24.92 6.29
C TYR A 213 -3.70 23.66 6.06
N SER A 214 -4.87 23.57 6.69
CA SER A 214 -5.81 22.46 6.57
C SER A 214 -6.86 22.71 5.48
N TYR A 215 -7.95 21.95 5.48
CA TYR A 215 -8.95 21.86 4.44
C TYR A 215 -10.36 22.08 5.02
N ASP A 216 -11.28 22.56 4.18
CA ASP A 216 -12.72 22.45 4.46
C ASP A 216 -13.21 21.07 4.06
N LEU A 217 -13.46 20.21 5.05
CA LEU A 217 -13.94 18.85 4.90
C LEU A 217 -15.43 18.72 5.23
N SER A 218 -16.16 19.83 5.44
CA SER A 218 -17.57 19.85 5.85
C SER A 218 -18.53 19.19 4.85
N ASN A 219 -18.11 19.02 3.58
CA ASN A 219 -18.87 18.40 2.51
C ASN A 219 -18.27 17.03 2.12
N ALA A 220 -17.68 16.29 3.06
CA ALA A 220 -17.26 14.91 2.86
C ALA A 220 -18.46 14.00 2.56
N ASP A 221 -18.22 12.85 1.94
CA ASP A 221 -19.28 11.86 1.69
C ASP A 221 -19.59 11.05 2.95
N PHE A 222 -18.55 10.76 3.74
CA PHE A 222 -18.65 10.00 5.00
C PHE A 222 -17.65 10.50 6.03
N GLU A 223 -17.98 10.28 7.32
CA GLU A 223 -17.02 10.41 8.42
C GLU A 223 -17.04 9.15 9.31
N TRP A 224 -15.89 8.85 9.95
CA TRP A 224 -15.82 7.75 10.93
C TRP A 224 -15.99 8.31 12.35
N TYR A 225 -17.21 8.69 12.68
CA TYR A 225 -17.54 9.19 14.01
C TYR A 225 -17.55 8.08 15.06
N ASP A 226 -16.91 8.32 16.20
CA ASP A 226 -16.80 7.39 17.30
C ASP A 226 -17.40 7.93 18.61
N VAL A 227 -18.30 7.17 19.20
CA VAL A 227 -18.75 7.43 20.57
C VAL A 227 -17.71 6.91 21.55
N SER A 228 -16.95 7.83 22.17
CA SER A 228 -15.95 7.45 23.17
C SER A 228 -16.61 7.13 24.51
N THR A 229 -16.12 6.06 25.17
CA THR A 229 -16.51 5.69 26.54
C THR A 229 -15.59 6.30 27.61
N SER A 230 -14.54 7.03 27.20
CA SER A 230 -13.57 7.65 28.11
C SER A 230 -13.90 9.12 28.36
N ALA A 231 -13.98 9.52 29.63
CA ALA A 231 -14.16 10.92 29.99
C ALA A 231 -13.00 11.79 29.44
N GLY A 232 -13.35 12.90 28.77
CA GLY A 232 -12.38 13.84 28.21
C GLY A 232 -11.80 13.48 26.85
N ILE A 233 -12.22 12.37 26.26
CA ILE A 233 -11.96 12.02 24.85
C ILE A 233 -13.30 12.04 24.14
N THR A 234 -13.49 13.00 23.22
CA THR A 234 -14.72 13.15 22.45
C THR A 234 -14.36 13.28 20.99
N ASP A 235 -15.18 12.71 20.14
CA ASP A 235 -15.14 12.92 18.70
C ASP A 235 -16.09 14.03 18.29
N VAL A 236 -15.97 14.52 17.06
CA VAL A 236 -16.81 15.58 16.51
C VAL A 236 -17.69 14.97 15.44
N ASP A 237 -19.00 15.10 15.61
CA ASP A 237 -20.01 14.63 14.67
C ASP A 237 -20.56 15.77 13.82
N ASN A 238 -20.65 15.58 12.51
CA ASN A 238 -21.39 16.47 11.64
C ASN A 238 -22.71 15.80 11.19
N PRO A 239 -23.87 16.15 11.77
CA PRO A 239 -25.14 15.53 11.45
C PRO A 239 -25.56 15.62 9.97
N ALA A 240 -24.88 16.47 9.17
CA ALA A 240 -25.15 16.61 7.73
C ALA A 240 -24.34 15.64 6.87
N VAL A 241 -23.34 14.96 7.46
CA VAL A 241 -22.50 13.94 6.80
C VAL A 241 -22.85 12.56 7.33
N THR A 242 -22.85 11.57 6.46
CA THR A 242 -23.19 10.21 6.86
C THR A 242 -22.06 9.56 7.67
N ASN A 243 -22.38 9.09 8.87
CA ASN A 243 -21.44 8.32 9.67
C ASN A 243 -21.25 6.90 9.11
N MET A 244 -20.00 6.42 9.09
CA MET A 244 -19.72 5.01 8.82
C MET A 244 -20.14 4.13 10.01
N ASP A 245 -20.55 2.89 9.72
CA ASP A 245 -20.78 1.89 10.76
C ASP A 245 -19.45 1.41 11.33
N LYS A 246 -19.17 1.68 12.60
CA LYS A 246 -18.03 1.08 13.30
C LYS A 246 -18.30 -0.40 13.54
N LEU A 247 -17.59 -1.28 12.86
CA LEU A 247 -17.66 -2.72 13.08
C LEU A 247 -16.70 -3.16 14.20
N TYR A 248 -15.46 -2.66 14.15
CA TYR A 248 -14.41 -2.99 15.10
C TYR A 248 -13.37 -1.87 15.18
N CYS A 249 -12.83 -1.65 16.38
CA CYS A 249 -11.61 -0.87 16.58
C CYS A 249 -10.88 -1.43 17.81
N TYR A 250 -9.56 -1.52 17.76
CA TYR A 250 -8.71 -1.98 18.86
C TYR A 250 -8.82 -1.12 20.13
N THR A 251 -9.28 0.13 19.98
CA THR A 251 -9.48 1.07 21.08
C THR A 251 -10.96 1.23 21.44
N TYR A 252 -11.23 1.51 22.72
CA TYR A 252 -12.57 1.81 23.26
C TYR A 252 -12.94 3.30 23.15
N THR A 253 -12.05 4.12 22.60
CA THR A 253 -12.26 5.55 22.44
C THR A 253 -12.59 5.90 20.99
N ILE A 254 -11.75 6.69 20.36
CA ILE A 254 -11.87 7.09 18.97
C ILE A 254 -10.78 6.40 18.14
N TRP A 255 -11.07 6.07 16.89
CA TRP A 255 -10.07 5.60 15.95
C TRP A 255 -9.23 6.76 15.45
N VAL A 256 -7.95 6.67 15.67
CA VAL A 256 -6.98 7.58 15.08
C VAL A 256 -6.08 6.75 14.16
N PRO A 257 -6.24 6.85 12.84
CA PRO A 257 -5.36 6.16 11.88
C PRO A 257 -3.89 6.37 12.22
N HIS A 258 -3.09 5.32 12.11
CA HIS A 258 -1.69 5.35 12.53
C HIS A 258 -0.89 6.42 11.79
N ASN A 259 -0.49 7.49 12.48
CA ASN A 259 -0.01 8.75 11.89
C ASN A 259 1.48 8.78 11.51
N GLN A 260 2.18 7.68 11.66
CA GLN A 260 3.60 7.54 11.28
C GLN A 260 3.81 6.68 10.02
N GLY A 261 2.71 6.18 9.41
CA GLY A 261 2.78 5.35 8.21
C GLY A 261 3.37 3.95 8.44
N HIS A 262 3.11 3.35 9.61
CA HIS A 262 3.58 2.00 9.92
C HIS A 262 2.54 0.91 9.65
N LYS A 263 1.31 1.29 9.31
CA LYS A 263 0.17 0.39 9.11
C LYS A 263 -0.23 0.36 7.65
N SER A 264 -0.81 -0.75 7.24
CA SER A 264 -1.46 -0.88 5.93
C SER A 264 -2.93 -0.52 6.05
N PHE A 265 -3.48 0.04 4.98
CA PHE A 265 -4.91 0.29 4.85
C PHE A 265 -5.47 -0.56 3.72
N GLY A 266 -6.75 -0.85 3.78
CA GLY A 266 -7.42 -1.60 2.72
C GLY A 266 -8.90 -1.31 2.62
N LEU A 267 -9.49 -1.83 1.55
CA LEU A 267 -10.92 -1.91 1.33
C LEU A 267 -11.32 -3.37 1.33
N ALA A 268 -12.42 -3.70 1.98
CA ALA A 268 -12.92 -5.07 2.05
C ALA A 268 -14.43 -5.12 1.84
N ARG A 269 -14.95 -6.30 1.51
CA ARG A 269 -16.38 -6.59 1.50
C ARG A 269 -16.65 -7.93 2.16
N PHE A 270 -17.70 -8.00 2.94
CA PHE A 270 -18.22 -9.28 3.35
C PHE A 270 -18.90 -9.97 2.15
N PRO A 271 -18.72 -11.28 1.97
CA PRO A 271 -19.44 -12.02 0.95
C PRO A 271 -20.94 -12.07 1.25
N GLU A 272 -21.73 -12.43 0.25
CA GLU A 272 -23.17 -12.58 0.37
C GLU A 272 -23.52 -13.51 1.55
N GLY A 273 -24.48 -13.10 2.38
CA GLY A 273 -24.90 -13.83 3.57
C GLY A 273 -24.02 -13.67 4.81
N MET A 274 -22.84 -13.03 4.72
CA MET A 274 -22.01 -12.73 5.87
C MET A 274 -22.46 -11.42 6.51
N THR A 275 -22.96 -11.48 7.74
CA THR A 275 -23.26 -10.29 8.52
C THR A 275 -22.14 -10.00 9.53
N SER A 276 -22.11 -8.79 10.10
CA SER A 276 -21.15 -8.45 11.14
C SER A 276 -21.29 -9.34 12.37
N GLU A 277 -22.53 -9.65 12.79
CA GLU A 277 -22.81 -10.55 13.91
C GLU A 277 -22.27 -11.95 13.65
N LEU A 278 -22.47 -12.49 12.44
CA LEU A 278 -21.97 -13.81 12.06
C LEU A 278 -20.43 -13.81 12.00
N TYR A 279 -19.82 -12.76 11.44
CA TYR A 279 -18.37 -12.61 11.39
C TYR A 279 -17.76 -12.65 12.79
N PHE A 280 -18.25 -11.82 13.72
CA PHE A 280 -17.71 -11.76 15.08
C PHE A 280 -18.06 -13.00 15.95
N ALA A 281 -19.10 -13.75 15.60
CA ALA A 281 -19.45 -15.02 16.25
C ALA A 281 -18.65 -16.22 15.71
N THR A 282 -17.87 -16.05 14.64
CA THR A 282 -17.13 -17.14 13.98
C THR A 282 -15.68 -17.17 14.45
N ASP A 283 -15.32 -18.16 15.28
CA ASP A 283 -14.01 -18.27 15.93
C ASP A 283 -12.82 -18.27 14.94
N SER A 284 -13.02 -18.77 13.71
CA SER A 284 -11.96 -18.81 12.68
C SER A 284 -11.52 -17.42 12.21
N PHE A 285 -12.31 -16.38 12.44
CA PHE A 285 -11.95 -14.98 12.14
C PHE A 285 -11.33 -14.23 13.33
N HIS A 286 -11.14 -14.89 14.48
CA HIS A 286 -10.46 -14.33 15.64
C HIS A 286 -9.29 -15.23 16.03
N ILE A 287 -8.15 -15.07 15.34
CA ILE A 287 -7.00 -15.94 15.46
C ILE A 287 -6.07 -15.54 16.61
N ARG A 288 -5.43 -16.54 17.21
CA ARG A 288 -4.28 -16.34 18.10
C ARG A 288 -3.02 -16.75 17.34
N TYR A 289 -1.99 -15.90 17.38
CA TYR A 289 -0.69 -16.20 16.80
C TYR A 289 0.45 -15.87 17.75
N GLN A 290 1.57 -16.57 17.56
CA GLN A 290 2.82 -16.33 18.28
C GLN A 290 3.86 -15.81 17.30
N TYR A 291 4.72 -14.93 17.80
CA TYR A 291 5.83 -14.39 17.02
C TYR A 291 6.99 -14.04 17.93
N GLU A 292 8.19 -14.01 17.35
CA GLU A 292 9.38 -13.49 18.01
C GLU A 292 9.56 -12.02 17.70
N LEU A 293 9.66 -11.22 18.75
CA LEU A 293 10.03 -9.81 18.68
C LEU A 293 11.53 -9.70 18.90
N VAL A 294 12.27 -9.32 17.87
CA VAL A 294 13.72 -9.09 17.94
C VAL A 294 13.98 -7.62 18.27
N THR A 295 14.69 -7.35 19.34
CA THR A 295 15.06 -6.01 19.79
C THR A 295 16.57 -5.96 20.10
N ALA A 296 17.11 -4.77 20.31
CA ALA A 296 18.50 -4.62 20.78
C ALA A 296 18.79 -5.29 22.13
N ALA A 297 17.75 -5.51 22.96
CA ALA A 297 17.85 -6.18 24.26
C ALA A 297 17.72 -7.70 24.18
N GLY A 298 17.38 -8.26 23.03
CA GLY A 298 17.21 -9.70 22.81
C GLY A 298 15.93 -10.05 22.03
N THR A 299 15.66 -11.36 21.96
CA THR A 299 14.48 -11.93 21.30
C THR A 299 13.46 -12.34 22.36
N PHE A 300 12.22 -11.92 22.16
CA PHE A 300 11.11 -12.15 23.10
C PHE A 300 9.95 -12.82 22.37
N SER A 301 9.49 -13.95 22.89
CA SER A 301 8.26 -14.60 22.39
C SER A 301 7.05 -13.78 22.82
N GLN A 302 6.18 -13.47 21.86
CA GLN A 302 4.94 -12.72 22.04
C GLN A 302 3.75 -13.55 21.56
N SER A 303 2.58 -13.32 22.16
CA SER A 303 1.31 -13.88 21.70
C SER A 303 0.30 -12.77 21.57
N LYS A 304 -0.40 -12.74 20.44
CA LYS A 304 -1.45 -11.75 20.16
C LYS A 304 -2.70 -12.45 19.62
N GLN A 305 -3.84 -11.80 19.79
CA GLN A 305 -5.09 -12.16 19.14
C GLN A 305 -5.51 -11.03 18.23
N SER A 306 -6.02 -11.36 17.05
CA SER A 306 -6.50 -10.38 16.08
C SER A 306 -7.71 -10.91 15.33
N TYR A 307 -8.63 -10.03 15.02
CA TYR A 307 -9.60 -10.30 13.98
C TYR A 307 -8.91 -10.31 12.62
N VAL A 308 -9.37 -11.19 11.74
CA VAL A 308 -8.78 -11.37 10.42
C VAL A 308 -9.85 -11.44 9.34
N LEU A 309 -9.57 -10.84 8.19
CA LEU A 309 -10.38 -10.97 6.99
C LEU A 309 -9.69 -11.89 6.00
N PRO A 310 -10.37 -12.89 5.42
CA PRO A 310 -9.85 -13.66 4.29
C PRO A 310 -9.36 -12.74 3.17
N ASN A 311 -8.22 -13.05 2.57
CA ASN A 311 -7.63 -12.21 1.51
C ASN A 311 -8.57 -12.06 0.29
N GLU A 312 -9.42 -13.06 0.03
CA GLU A 312 -10.44 -13.00 -1.03
C GLU A 312 -11.55 -11.96 -0.78
N TRP A 313 -11.70 -11.47 0.44
CA TRP A 313 -12.66 -10.40 0.78
C TRP A 313 -12.04 -9.00 0.63
N ILE A 314 -10.74 -8.91 0.39
CA ILE A 314 -10.03 -7.65 0.23
C ILE A 314 -10.20 -7.15 -1.20
N VAL A 315 -10.71 -5.93 -1.34
CA VAL A 315 -10.96 -5.25 -2.60
C VAL A 315 -9.71 -4.51 -3.08
N ASP A 316 -9.03 -3.82 -2.16
CA ASP A 316 -7.76 -3.11 -2.40
C ASP A 316 -6.94 -3.08 -1.10
N ALA A 317 -5.63 -3.06 -1.21
CA ALA A 317 -4.73 -2.92 -0.08
C ALA A 317 -3.52 -2.05 -0.43
N VAL A 318 -3.10 -1.24 0.55
CA VAL A 318 -1.96 -0.32 0.43
C VAL A 318 -1.07 -0.45 1.66
N ASN A 319 0.14 -0.95 1.47
CA ASN A 319 1.15 -0.96 2.52
C ASN A 319 1.78 0.43 2.65
N LEU A 320 1.82 0.94 3.87
CA LEU A 320 2.62 2.11 4.20
C LEU A 320 3.84 1.71 5.03
N ALA A 321 4.98 2.30 4.70
CA ALA A 321 6.20 2.15 5.50
C ALA A 321 7.11 3.36 5.28
N PRO A 322 7.66 3.99 6.33
CA PRO A 322 8.72 4.99 6.14
C PRO A 322 9.93 4.33 5.48
N SER A 323 10.49 4.96 4.44
CA SER A 323 11.44 4.30 3.53
C SER A 323 12.74 3.82 4.18
N GLU A 324 13.20 4.48 5.25
CA GLU A 324 14.43 4.11 5.97
C GLU A 324 14.19 3.10 7.10
N THR A 325 12.94 2.90 7.52
CA THR A 325 12.61 2.02 8.65
C THR A 325 11.75 0.82 8.25
N PHE A 326 11.50 0.64 6.95
CA PHE A 326 10.81 -0.53 6.43
C PHE A 326 11.54 -1.83 6.80
N GLN A 327 10.81 -2.81 7.30
CA GLN A 327 11.34 -4.13 7.60
C GLN A 327 10.52 -5.26 6.98
N TRP A 328 9.20 -5.05 6.81
CA TRP A 328 8.31 -6.13 6.47
C TRP A 328 6.97 -5.64 5.91
N LEU A 329 6.31 -6.42 5.03
CA LEU A 329 4.97 -6.11 4.53
C LEU A 329 3.92 -6.67 5.50
N PRO A 330 3.03 -5.82 6.06
CA PRO A 330 1.95 -6.26 6.95
C PRO A 330 0.92 -7.18 6.30
N VAL A 331 0.73 -7.09 4.99
CA VAL A 331 -0.23 -7.90 4.24
C VAL A 331 0.49 -8.85 3.27
N SER A 332 -0.26 -9.80 2.70
CA SER A 332 0.25 -10.70 1.66
C SER A 332 0.79 -9.91 0.47
N ASP A 333 1.89 -10.37 -0.12
CA ASP A 333 2.44 -9.83 -1.37
C ASP A 333 1.49 -10.03 -2.57
N ARG A 334 0.49 -10.90 -2.46
CA ARG A 334 -0.60 -11.04 -3.44
C ARG A 334 -1.61 -9.89 -3.37
N LEU A 335 -1.80 -9.29 -2.21
CA LEU A 335 -2.65 -8.11 -2.03
C LEU A 335 -1.91 -6.81 -2.35
N ASP A 336 -0.66 -6.70 -1.87
CA ASP A 336 0.23 -5.57 -2.16
C ASP A 336 1.70 -5.99 -2.00
N ALA A 337 2.39 -6.17 -3.13
CA ALA A 337 3.79 -6.56 -3.17
C ALA A 337 4.75 -5.40 -2.88
N GLY A 338 4.25 -4.17 -2.78
CA GLY A 338 5.01 -2.96 -2.55
C GLY A 338 4.71 -2.29 -1.23
N TYR A 339 5.26 -1.08 -1.08
CA TYR A 339 4.86 -0.13 -0.06
C TYR A 339 5.06 1.30 -0.57
N THR A 340 4.34 2.24 0.03
CA THR A 340 4.47 3.68 -0.25
C THR A 340 4.66 4.47 1.02
N TYR A 341 5.08 5.75 0.93
CA TYR A 341 5.43 6.55 2.10
C TYR A 341 5.30 8.06 1.84
N VAL A 342 5.32 8.83 2.91
CA VAL A 342 5.35 10.31 2.87
C VAL A 342 6.64 10.90 3.42
N ALA A 343 7.42 10.12 4.19
CA ALA A 343 8.69 10.58 4.78
C ALA A 343 9.64 9.39 5.04
N PRO A 344 10.95 9.64 5.17
CA PRO A 344 11.96 8.60 5.43
C PRO A 344 11.75 7.86 6.75
N THR A 345 11.34 8.56 7.80
CA THR A 345 11.07 7.97 9.12
C THR A 345 9.72 8.43 9.66
N GLY A 346 9.12 7.64 10.56
CA GLY A 346 7.85 7.99 11.21
C GLY A 346 7.91 9.22 12.11
N SER A 347 9.10 9.65 12.56
CA SER A 347 9.30 10.85 13.36
C SER A 347 9.64 12.10 12.53
N ASP A 348 9.89 11.95 11.23
CA ASP A 348 10.21 13.07 10.35
C ASP A 348 9.01 14.02 10.22
N VAL A 349 9.18 15.28 10.65
CA VAL A 349 8.12 16.30 10.64
C VAL A 349 7.73 16.72 9.23
N THR A 350 8.56 16.48 8.23
CA THR A 350 8.23 16.81 6.83
C THR A 350 7.09 15.97 6.26
N ARG A 351 6.59 14.96 7.01
CA ARG A 351 5.41 14.16 6.64
C ARG A 351 4.10 14.95 6.69
N PHE A 352 4.01 15.97 7.57
CA PHE A 352 2.77 16.73 7.75
C PHE A 352 2.31 17.41 6.47
N GLY A 353 1.00 17.41 6.22
CA GLY A 353 0.39 17.96 5.01
C GLY A 353 0.69 17.18 3.73
N LYS A 354 1.28 15.97 3.84
CA LYS A 354 1.57 15.10 2.70
C LYS A 354 0.74 13.82 2.73
N ALA A 355 0.34 13.38 1.56
CA ALA A 355 -0.38 12.14 1.32
C ALA A 355 0.41 11.22 0.38
N VAL A 356 0.02 9.97 0.30
CA VAL A 356 0.34 9.09 -0.81
C VAL A 356 -0.82 9.13 -1.79
N ARG A 357 -0.54 9.24 -3.10
CA ARG A 357 -1.55 9.39 -4.13
C ARG A 357 -1.34 8.37 -5.22
N ARG A 358 -2.41 7.65 -5.61
CA ARG A 358 -2.36 6.65 -6.68
C ARG A 358 -2.17 7.32 -8.03
N LYS A 359 -1.27 6.78 -8.85
CA LYS A 359 -0.91 7.30 -10.17
C LYS A 359 -2.08 7.16 -11.15
N THR A 360 -2.25 8.16 -12.01
CA THR A 360 -3.15 8.07 -13.17
C THR A 360 -2.39 7.54 -14.36
N ILE A 361 -2.83 6.41 -14.95
CA ILE A 361 -2.19 5.83 -16.16
C ILE A 361 -2.79 6.33 -17.45
N ALA A 362 -4.05 6.75 -17.43
CA ALA A 362 -4.75 7.29 -18.61
C ALA A 362 -5.93 8.16 -18.18
N THR A 363 -6.42 8.98 -19.11
CA THR A 363 -7.71 9.65 -19.01
C THR A 363 -8.57 9.23 -20.20
N LEU A 364 -9.68 8.54 -19.94
CA LEU A 364 -10.61 8.03 -20.94
C LEU A 364 -11.95 8.74 -20.80
N ASN A 365 -12.34 9.53 -21.80
CA ASN A 365 -13.60 10.30 -21.79
C ASN A 365 -13.80 11.16 -20.54
N GLY A 366 -12.74 11.81 -20.07
CA GLY A 366 -12.74 12.61 -18.85
C GLY A 366 -12.57 11.84 -17.53
N ARG A 367 -12.64 10.51 -17.56
CA ARG A 367 -12.41 9.63 -16.42
C ARG A 367 -10.90 9.34 -16.27
N ARG A 368 -10.36 9.53 -15.08
CA ARG A 368 -9.01 9.05 -14.74
C ARG A 368 -9.06 7.54 -14.50
N LEU A 369 -8.16 6.82 -15.15
CA LEU A 369 -7.90 5.41 -14.87
C LEU A 369 -6.67 5.34 -13.96
N LEU A 370 -6.83 4.83 -12.76
CA LEU A 370 -5.78 4.76 -11.75
C LEU A 370 -4.97 3.48 -11.91
N LYS A 371 -3.67 3.58 -11.64
CA LYS A 371 -2.78 2.42 -11.68
C LYS A 371 -3.07 1.53 -10.47
N ASP A 372 -3.30 0.27 -10.73
CA ASP A 372 -3.50 -0.76 -9.71
C ASP A 372 -2.91 -2.08 -10.20
N THR A 373 -1.74 -2.39 -9.67
CA THR A 373 -0.97 -3.59 -10.02
C THR A 373 -0.70 -4.46 -8.80
N ASN A 374 -1.41 -4.21 -7.69
CA ASN A 374 -1.12 -4.82 -6.39
C ASN A 374 0.34 -4.58 -5.94
N ASN A 375 0.88 -3.40 -6.24
CA ASN A 375 2.23 -3.01 -5.83
C ASN A 375 2.28 -1.51 -5.54
N SER A 376 2.13 -1.14 -4.28
CA SER A 376 2.09 0.28 -3.86
C SER A 376 3.36 1.06 -4.21
N THR A 377 4.52 0.41 -4.37
CA THR A 377 5.75 1.07 -4.84
C THR A 377 5.60 1.58 -6.28
N ASP A 378 4.92 0.79 -7.13
CA ASP A 378 4.70 1.14 -8.52
C ASP A 378 3.47 2.01 -8.73
N ASP A 379 2.43 1.82 -7.89
CA ASP A 379 1.10 2.39 -8.08
C ASP A 379 0.95 3.79 -7.51
N PHE A 380 1.78 4.18 -6.54
CA PHE A 380 1.65 5.44 -5.84
C PHE A 380 2.76 6.45 -6.14
N GLU A 381 2.40 7.72 -6.13
CA GLU A 381 3.29 8.86 -5.97
C GLU A 381 3.48 9.11 -4.48
N VAL A 382 4.75 9.16 -4.04
CA VAL A 382 5.12 9.37 -2.63
C VAL A 382 5.09 10.85 -2.25
N ALA A 383 4.80 11.14 -1.00
CA ALA A 383 4.99 12.47 -0.39
C ALA A 383 4.33 13.63 -1.16
N GLN A 384 3.17 13.40 -1.79
CA GLN A 384 2.43 14.43 -2.49
C GLN A 384 1.81 15.42 -1.51
N LYS A 385 1.70 16.69 -1.87
CA LYS A 385 0.88 17.61 -1.11
C LYS A 385 -0.56 17.06 -1.07
N ALA A 386 -1.10 16.88 0.14
CA ALA A 386 -2.45 16.38 0.33
C ALA A 386 -3.49 17.28 -0.36
N ASN A 387 -4.47 16.65 -1.04
CA ASN A 387 -5.55 17.38 -1.71
C ASN A 387 -6.81 16.52 -1.74
N PRO A 388 -7.73 16.65 -0.78
CA PRO A 388 -8.93 15.84 -0.65
C PRO A 388 -9.85 15.89 -1.89
N PHE A 389 -9.71 16.92 -2.72
CA PHE A 389 -10.53 17.13 -3.92
C PHE A 389 -9.81 16.79 -5.23
N TYR A 390 -8.64 16.18 -5.18
CA TYR A 390 -7.85 15.90 -6.38
C TYR A 390 -8.58 14.99 -7.39
N PHE A 391 -9.41 14.07 -6.90
CA PHE A 391 -10.17 13.11 -7.71
C PHE A 391 -11.66 13.48 -7.87
N LYS A 392 -12.15 14.48 -7.15
CA LYS A 392 -13.54 15.00 -7.25
C LYS A 392 -13.75 15.96 -8.40
#